data_1ab58bbf3e86a1c036dba8e7a434ec18
#
_entry.id   1ab58bbf3e86a1c036dba8e7a434ec18
#
_cell.length_a   1.000
_cell.length_b   1.000
_cell.length_c   1.000
_cell.angle_alpha   90.00
_cell.angle_beta   90.00
_cell.angle_gamma   90.00
#
_symmetry.space_group_name_H-M   'P 1'
#
loop_
_entity.id
_entity.type
_entity.pdbx_description
1 polymer ?
#
loop_
_entity_poly.entity_id
_entity_poly.type
_entity_poly.pdbx_seq_one_letter_code
_entity_poly.pdbx_strand_id
1 'polypeptide(L)'
;MKEMDCVEVIVEKECYVEDGVHKGMQGWICYDNCVNGYWLVNFPQYGEKDDIATISVKETDLKLFPRMDARINEQIRAMFSE
;
A
#
# COMPACT_ATOMS: atom_id res chain seq x y z
N MET A 1 7.25 -12.44 3.19
CA MET A 1 6.12 -11.59 3.63
C MET A 1 5.03 -12.47 4.21
N LYS A 2 4.28 -11.95 5.14
CA LYS A 2 3.20 -12.67 5.81
C LYS A 2 2.11 -11.68 6.23
N GLU A 3 0.98 -12.21 6.70
CA GLU A 3 -0.13 -11.42 7.22
C GLU A 3 0.34 -10.42 8.27
N MET A 4 -0.17 -9.21 8.19
CA MET A 4 0.15 -8.07 9.08
C MET A 4 1.54 -7.47 8.90
N ASP A 5 2.37 -7.99 8.00
CA ASP A 5 3.64 -7.35 7.69
C ASP A 5 3.38 -5.98 7.07
N CYS A 6 4.17 -5.00 7.49
CA CYS A 6 4.13 -3.66 6.91
C CYS A 6 4.96 -3.65 5.63
N VAL A 7 4.44 -3.03 4.58
CA VAL A 7 5.09 -2.97 3.28
C VAL A 7 5.00 -1.56 2.70
N GLU A 8 5.93 -1.25 1.82
CA GLU A 8 5.96 0.01 1.07
C GLU A 8 5.97 -0.30 -0.41
N VAL A 9 5.18 0.45 -1.18
CA VAL A 9 5.18 0.36 -2.64
C VAL A 9 6.42 1.07 -3.17
N ILE A 10 7.24 0.37 -3.94
CA ILE A 10 8.52 0.90 -4.41
C ILE A 10 8.52 1.32 -5.88
N VAL A 11 7.37 1.22 -6.53
CA VAL A 11 7.22 1.62 -7.94
C VAL A 11 5.95 2.45 -8.13
N GLU A 12 5.97 3.30 -9.13
CA GLU A 12 4.78 4.03 -9.56
C GLU A 12 4.20 3.32 -10.77
N LYS A 13 3.04 2.69 -10.61
CA LYS A 13 2.36 1.97 -11.69
C LYS A 13 0.95 2.48 -11.86
N GLU A 14 0.53 2.64 -13.10
CA GLU A 14 -0.80 3.12 -13.44
C GLU A 14 -1.91 2.29 -12.82
N CYS A 15 -1.75 0.96 -12.80
CA CYS A 15 -2.77 0.08 -12.23
C CYS A 15 -2.96 0.31 -10.72
N TYR A 16 -1.93 0.73 -10.00
CA TYR A 16 -2.05 1.08 -8.60
C TYR A 16 -2.59 2.50 -8.43
N VAL A 17 -2.14 3.41 -9.28
CA VAL A 17 -2.56 4.82 -9.26
C VAL A 17 -4.07 4.94 -9.50
N GLU A 18 -4.65 4.10 -10.33
CA GLU A 18 -6.10 4.04 -10.56
C GLU A 18 -6.88 3.79 -9.28
N ASP A 19 -6.27 3.10 -8.33
CA ASP A 19 -6.86 2.83 -7.02
C ASP A 19 -6.39 3.83 -5.95
N GLY A 20 -5.66 4.86 -6.35
CA GLY A 20 -5.18 5.89 -5.44
C GLY A 20 -3.87 5.55 -4.73
N VAL A 21 -3.18 4.49 -5.17
CA VAL A 21 -1.93 4.04 -4.55
C VAL A 21 -0.73 4.50 -5.35
N HIS A 22 0.15 5.27 -4.71
CA HIS A 22 1.35 5.83 -5.32
C HIS A 22 2.60 5.25 -4.69
N LYS A 23 3.72 5.39 -5.39
CA LYS A 23 5.04 4.99 -4.88
C LYS A 23 5.30 5.65 -3.52
N GLY A 24 5.81 4.88 -2.59
CA GLY A 24 6.12 5.34 -1.23
C GLY A 24 4.99 5.14 -0.24
N MET A 25 3.78 4.83 -0.71
CA MET A 25 2.68 4.55 0.19
C MET A 25 2.91 3.25 0.95
N GLN A 26 2.46 3.22 2.19
CA GLN A 26 2.67 2.12 3.11
C GLN A 26 1.35 1.46 3.48
N GLY A 27 1.41 0.16 3.72
CA GLY A 27 0.25 -0.60 4.11
C GLY A 27 0.65 -1.89 4.78
N TRP A 28 -0.31 -2.78 4.97
CA TRP A 28 -0.04 -4.09 5.55
C TRP A 28 -0.68 -5.21 4.74
N ILE A 29 -0.06 -6.38 4.84
CA ILE A 29 -0.55 -7.59 4.19
C ILE A 29 -1.82 -8.05 4.90
N CYS A 30 -2.90 -8.25 4.15
CA CYS A 30 -4.19 -8.67 4.73
C CYS A 30 -4.27 -10.15 5.02
N TYR A 31 -3.68 -10.98 4.15
CA TYR A 31 -3.75 -12.43 4.26
C TYR A 31 -2.37 -13.04 4.05
N ASP A 32 -2.11 -14.12 4.78
CA ASP A 32 -0.87 -14.89 4.67
C ASP A 32 -0.96 -15.83 3.46
N ASN A 33 -1.23 -15.27 2.28
CA ASN A 33 -1.41 -16.02 1.05
C ASN A 33 -1.01 -15.18 -0.16
N CYS A 34 0.09 -15.58 -0.79
CA CYS A 34 0.58 -14.95 -2.00
C CYS A 34 0.03 -15.73 -3.21
N VAL A 35 -0.83 -15.11 -4.00
CA VAL A 35 -1.45 -15.75 -5.16
C VAL A 35 -0.82 -15.20 -6.44
N ASN A 36 -0.17 -16.08 -7.20
CA ASN A 36 0.49 -15.74 -8.46
C ASN A 36 1.49 -14.59 -8.31
N GLY A 37 2.17 -14.52 -7.16
CA GLY A 37 3.13 -13.47 -6.88
C GLY A 37 2.53 -12.16 -6.42
N TYR A 38 1.23 -12.14 -6.09
CA TYR A 38 0.53 -10.95 -5.61
C TYR A 38 0.07 -11.12 -4.18
N TRP A 39 0.20 -10.05 -3.39
CA TRP A 39 -0.30 -9.98 -2.02
C TRP A 39 -1.45 -8.99 -1.96
N LEU A 40 -2.47 -9.29 -1.16
CA LEU A 40 -3.54 -8.34 -0.88
C LEU A 40 -3.05 -7.38 0.19
N VAL A 41 -2.99 -6.09 -0.13
CA VAL A 41 -2.44 -5.05 0.74
C VAL A 41 -3.50 -4.00 1.01
N ASN A 42 -3.65 -3.63 2.29
CA ASN A 42 -4.52 -2.55 2.73
C ASN A 42 -3.68 -1.28 2.92
N PHE A 43 -4.11 -0.19 2.31
CA PHE A 43 -3.47 1.12 2.43
C PHE A 43 -4.38 2.07 3.22
N PRO A 44 -4.12 2.26 4.52
CA PRO A 44 -4.97 3.10 5.36
C PRO A 44 -4.70 4.58 5.19
N GLN A 45 -5.65 5.40 5.65
CA GLN A 45 -5.50 6.85 5.77
C GLN A 45 -5.43 7.25 7.23
N TYR A 46 -4.53 8.16 7.57
CA TYR A 46 -4.43 8.67 8.93
C TYR A 46 -5.63 9.58 9.25
N GLY A 47 -6.31 9.27 10.33
CA GLY A 47 -7.43 10.09 10.80
C GLY A 47 -8.73 9.93 10.02
N GLU A 48 -8.74 9.08 9.01
CA GLU A 48 -9.93 8.82 8.19
C GLU A 48 -10.51 7.45 8.52
N LYS A 49 -11.83 7.30 8.34
CA LYS A 49 -12.50 6.02 8.57
C LYS A 49 -12.27 5.05 7.43
N ASP A 50 -12.20 5.57 6.21
CA ASP A 50 -12.05 4.74 5.02
C ASP A 50 -10.59 4.61 4.64
N ASP A 51 -10.23 3.42 4.18
CA ASP A 51 -8.89 3.18 3.65
C ASP A 51 -8.76 3.80 2.26
N ILE A 52 -7.52 4.07 1.83
CA ILE A 52 -7.27 4.51 0.47
C ILE A 52 -7.69 3.41 -0.50
N ALA A 53 -7.23 2.18 -0.25
CA ALA A 53 -7.54 1.02 -1.08
C ALA A 53 -7.11 -0.27 -0.39
N THR A 54 -7.71 -1.37 -0.83
CA THR A 54 -7.25 -2.72 -0.51
C THR A 54 -7.14 -3.43 -1.85
N ILE A 55 -5.91 -3.62 -2.31
CA ILE A 55 -5.64 -4.13 -3.66
C ILE A 55 -4.55 -5.19 -3.67
N SER A 56 -4.51 -5.96 -4.76
CA SER A 56 -3.43 -6.92 -4.98
C SER A 56 -2.22 -6.19 -5.55
N VAL A 57 -1.07 -6.36 -4.92
CA VAL A 57 0.18 -5.74 -5.33
C VAL A 57 1.24 -6.82 -5.52
N LYS A 58 1.97 -6.73 -6.62
CA LYS A 58 3.02 -7.70 -6.96
C LYS A 58 4.13 -7.64 -5.91
N GLU A 59 4.58 -8.82 -5.46
CA GLU A 59 5.60 -8.92 -4.41
C GLU A 59 6.86 -8.12 -4.75
N THR A 60 7.28 -8.17 -6.01
CA THR A 60 8.48 -7.43 -6.46
C THR A 60 8.30 -5.91 -6.44
N ASP A 61 7.06 -5.43 -6.33
CA ASP A 61 6.76 -4.00 -6.23
C ASP A 61 6.62 -3.54 -4.78
N LEU A 62 6.84 -4.45 -3.82
CA LEU A 62 6.74 -4.19 -2.40
C LEU A 62 8.10 -4.37 -1.70
N LYS A 63 8.28 -3.63 -0.62
CA LYS A 63 9.43 -3.74 0.26
C LYS A 63 8.91 -3.89 1.68
N LEU A 64 9.46 -4.83 2.44
CA LEU A 64 9.15 -4.95 3.86
C LEU A 64 9.60 -3.69 4.59
N PHE A 65 8.77 -3.23 5.49
CA PHE A 65 9.02 -2.02 6.25
C PHE A 65 8.78 -2.31 7.73
N PRO A 66 9.67 -1.87 8.64
CA PRO A 66 9.56 -2.26 10.05
C PRO A 66 8.35 -1.67 10.75
N ARG A 67 7.86 -0.52 10.31
CA ARG A 67 6.75 0.13 10.98
C ARG A 67 5.98 1.04 10.01
N MET A 68 4.70 0.75 9.84
CA MET A 68 3.83 1.53 8.95
C MET A 68 3.47 2.87 9.57
N ASP A 69 3.48 3.93 8.75
CA ASP A 69 3.01 5.26 9.13
C ASP A 69 2.00 5.76 8.11
N ALA A 70 0.73 5.75 8.48
CA ALA A 70 -0.36 6.16 7.59
C ALA A 70 -0.29 7.65 7.22
N ARG A 71 0.43 8.47 8.00
CA ARG A 71 0.62 9.88 7.67
C ARG A 71 1.42 10.06 6.38
N ILE A 72 2.31 9.12 6.10
CA ILE A 72 3.06 9.13 4.84
C ILE A 72 2.10 8.99 3.66
N ASN A 73 1.11 8.11 3.77
CA ASN A 73 0.11 7.89 2.73
C ASN A 73 -0.67 9.18 2.47
N GLU A 74 -1.06 9.88 3.52
CA GLU A 74 -1.79 11.14 3.40
C GLU A 74 -0.93 12.22 2.74
N GLN A 75 0.34 12.33 3.11
CA GLN A 75 1.26 13.28 2.52
C GLN A 75 1.44 13.02 1.02
N ILE A 76 1.63 11.77 0.64
CA ILE A 76 1.81 11.39 -0.76
C ILE A 76 0.53 11.68 -1.54
N ARG A 77 -0.62 11.33 -0.99
CA ARG A 77 -1.91 11.57 -1.62
C ARG A 77 -2.11 13.07 -1.88
N ALA A 78 -1.72 13.91 -0.94
CA ALA A 78 -1.82 15.36 -1.08
C ALA A 78 -0.96 15.91 -2.22
N MET A 79 0.18 15.28 -2.49
CA MET A 79 1.07 15.66 -3.60
C MET A 79 0.42 15.45 -4.97
N PHE A 80 -0.52 14.52 -5.09
CA PHE A 80 -1.21 14.20 -6.33
C PHE A 80 -2.64 14.72 -6.36
N SER A 81 -3.06 15.40 -5.30
CA SER A 81 -4.37 16.02 -5.21
C SER A 81 -4.31 17.43 -5.77
N GLU A 82 -5.32 17.81 -6.52
CA GLU A 82 -5.43 19.16 -7.02
C GLU A 82 -6.27 20.03 -6.10
#